data_222adb36f7b9731a4902406229ba0be0
#
_entry.id   222adb36f7b9731a4902406229ba0be0
#
_cell.length_a   1.000
_cell.length_b   1.000
_cell.length_c   1.000
_cell.angle_alpha   90.00
_cell.angle_beta   90.00
_cell.angle_gamma   90.00
#
_symmetry.space_group_name_H-M   'P 1'
#
loop_
_entity.id
_entity.type
_entity.pdbx_description
1 polymer ?
#
loop_
_entity_poly.entity_id
_entity_poly.type
_entity_poly.pdbx_seq_one_letter_code
_entity_poly.pdbx_strand_id
1 'polypeptide(L)'
;KRRQASHANATDEHYCRRWIAVKNLMNLKENETVTDAQISHYKDSGLTYLVLSTSQKNPFSDGTNRSYCLGILLNSTSLKKITFAKSDRIKTVNVGVTCEFCSIPNCEVRQTPPLRLEKEIFNENMKKSILMIKKDMMWILER
;
A
#
# COMPACT_ATOMS: atom_id res chain seq x y z
N LYS A 1 20.51 -3.98 -9.28
CA LYS A 1 20.62 -3.22 -8.01
C LYS A 1 19.42 -3.57 -7.15
N ARG A 2 19.61 -4.25 -6.03
CA ARG A 2 18.57 -4.45 -5.03
C ARG A 2 18.24 -3.08 -4.43
N ARG A 3 17.02 -2.60 -4.62
CA ARG A 3 16.51 -1.49 -3.84
C ARG A 3 15.96 -2.08 -2.55
N GLN A 4 16.69 -1.92 -1.48
CA GLN A 4 16.14 -2.10 -0.13
C GLN A 4 15.13 -0.97 0.10
N ALA A 5 13.94 -1.30 0.56
CA ALA A 5 12.97 -0.29 0.95
C ALA A 5 13.58 0.52 2.11
N SER A 6 13.69 1.81 1.92
CA SER A 6 14.28 2.74 2.89
C SER A 6 13.45 2.90 4.18
N HIS A 7 12.32 2.21 4.29
CA HIS A 7 11.35 2.35 5.36
C HIS A 7 11.45 1.27 6.45
N ALA A 8 12.41 0.33 6.33
CA ALA A 8 12.50 -0.81 7.24
C ALA A 8 12.91 -0.46 8.69
N ASN A 9 13.15 0.81 9.00
CA ASN A 9 13.74 1.22 10.28
C ASN A 9 12.93 2.22 11.10
N ALA A 10 11.76 2.66 10.64
CA ALA A 10 10.90 3.51 11.45
C ALA A 10 10.07 2.63 12.40
N THR A 11 10.28 2.79 13.70
CA THR A 11 9.73 1.93 14.75
C THR A 11 8.22 2.08 14.93
N ASP A 12 7.63 3.18 14.44
CA ASP A 12 6.22 3.53 14.66
C ASP A 12 5.36 3.50 13.38
N GLU A 13 5.87 2.94 12.29
CA GLU A 13 5.14 2.87 11.03
C GLU A 13 4.31 1.57 10.91
N HIS A 14 3.07 1.71 10.48
CA HIS A 14 2.16 0.59 10.24
C HIS A 14 2.19 0.17 8.77
N TYR A 15 2.87 -0.93 8.47
CA TYR A 15 2.95 -1.48 7.12
C TYR A 15 1.59 -1.85 6.55
N CYS A 16 1.48 -1.75 5.22
CA CYS A 16 0.23 -2.01 4.52
C CYS A 16 -0.23 -3.47 4.68
N ARG A 17 -1.35 -3.69 5.37
CA ARG A 17 -1.95 -5.03 5.55
C ARG A 17 -2.56 -5.63 4.28
N ARG A 18 -2.59 -4.86 3.18
CA ARG A 18 -2.98 -5.38 1.86
C ARG A 18 -1.84 -6.07 1.13
N TRP A 19 -0.60 -5.99 1.61
CA TRP A 19 0.49 -6.79 1.06
C TRP A 19 0.20 -8.27 1.27
N ILE A 20 0.38 -9.06 0.21
CA ILE A 20 0.09 -10.50 0.23
C ILE A 20 0.83 -11.22 1.36
N ALA A 21 2.09 -10.83 1.64
CA ALA A 21 2.88 -11.36 2.75
C ALA A 21 2.21 -11.14 4.11
N VAL A 22 1.79 -9.91 4.38
CA VAL A 22 1.15 -9.54 5.65
C VAL A 22 -0.21 -10.21 5.78
N LYS A 23 -1.00 -10.18 4.69
CA LYS A 23 -2.29 -10.86 4.64
C LYS A 23 -2.18 -12.35 4.95
N ASN A 24 -1.20 -13.03 4.33
CA ASN A 24 -1.00 -14.46 4.54
C ASN A 24 -0.56 -14.74 5.97
N LEU A 25 0.35 -13.94 6.54
CA LEU A 25 0.77 -14.09 7.95
C LEU A 25 -0.39 -13.92 8.93
N MET A 26 -1.29 -12.97 8.68
CA MET A 26 -2.45 -12.72 9.55
C MET A 26 -3.48 -13.86 9.54
N ASN A 27 -3.56 -14.58 8.43
CA ASN A 27 -4.54 -15.67 8.23
C ASN A 27 -3.92 -17.06 8.33
N LEU A 28 -2.65 -17.18 8.68
CA LEU A 28 -1.92 -18.44 8.73
C LEU A 28 -2.40 -19.32 9.89
N LYS A 29 -2.85 -20.52 9.55
CA LYS A 29 -3.27 -21.54 10.53
C LYS A 29 -2.07 -22.33 11.07
N GLU A 30 -2.31 -23.11 12.11
CA GLU A 30 -1.28 -24.00 12.65
C GLU A 30 -0.84 -25.05 11.62
N ASN A 31 0.46 -25.25 11.51
CA ASN A 31 1.08 -26.21 10.58
C ASN A 31 0.75 -25.97 9.09
N GLU A 32 0.37 -24.75 8.74
CA GLU A 32 0.04 -24.39 7.37
C GLU A 32 1.22 -23.68 6.70
N THR A 33 1.44 -24.01 5.43
CA THR A 33 2.28 -23.22 4.52
C THR A 33 1.41 -22.67 3.41
N VAL A 34 1.33 -21.37 3.30
CA VAL A 34 0.53 -20.68 2.27
C VAL A 34 1.45 -20.06 1.24
N THR A 35 1.27 -20.47 -0.02
CA THR A 35 1.94 -19.85 -1.16
C THR A 35 0.89 -19.18 -2.06
N ASP A 36 1.06 -17.91 -2.33
CA ASP A 36 0.07 -17.12 -3.07
C ASP A 36 0.75 -16.04 -3.92
N ALA A 37 0.00 -15.48 -4.87
CA ALA A 37 0.46 -14.44 -5.79
C ALA A 37 -0.52 -13.27 -5.82
N GLN A 38 0.00 -12.05 -5.93
CA GLN A 38 -0.78 -10.82 -6.03
C GLN A 38 -0.11 -9.85 -6.99
N ILE A 39 -0.90 -9.13 -7.76
CA ILE A 39 -0.44 -7.93 -8.44
C ILE A 39 -0.69 -6.75 -7.50
N SER A 40 0.39 -6.18 -6.98
CA SER A 40 0.37 -5.04 -6.06
C SER A 40 0.59 -3.74 -6.82
N HIS A 41 -0.45 -2.92 -6.91
CA HIS A 41 -0.36 -1.58 -7.52
C HIS A 41 -0.16 -0.53 -6.42
N TYR A 42 1.01 0.10 -6.40
CA TYR A 42 1.35 1.18 -5.47
C TYR A 42 0.80 2.50 -5.99
N LYS A 43 -0.33 2.94 -5.45
CA LYS A 43 -1.06 4.12 -5.93
C LYS A 43 -0.21 5.39 -5.91
N ASP A 44 0.61 5.57 -4.88
CA ASP A 44 1.42 6.79 -4.69
C ASP A 44 2.60 6.91 -5.68
N SER A 45 3.17 5.78 -6.10
CA SER A 45 4.29 5.75 -7.05
C SER A 45 3.90 5.36 -8.47
N GLY A 46 2.68 4.88 -8.67
CA GLY A 46 2.21 4.31 -9.94
C GLY A 46 2.88 2.99 -10.33
N LEU A 47 3.76 2.44 -9.47
CA LEU A 47 4.47 1.21 -9.76
C LEU A 47 3.59 -0.01 -9.49
N THR A 48 3.72 -1.02 -10.33
CA THR A 48 2.99 -2.28 -10.20
C THR A 48 3.96 -3.44 -10.14
N TYR A 49 3.78 -4.32 -9.15
CA TYR A 49 4.61 -5.49 -8.95
C TYR A 49 3.76 -6.76 -8.94
N LEU A 50 4.25 -7.80 -9.61
CA LEU A 50 3.84 -9.15 -9.32
C LEU A 50 4.60 -9.59 -8.06
N VAL A 51 3.87 -9.95 -7.02
CA VAL A 51 4.44 -10.40 -5.75
C VAL A 51 4.06 -11.85 -5.54
N LEU A 52 5.07 -12.70 -5.41
CA LEU A 52 4.93 -14.09 -4.99
C LEU A 52 5.30 -14.15 -3.52
N SER A 53 4.47 -14.79 -2.71
CA SER A 53 4.69 -14.88 -1.26
C SER A 53 4.53 -16.31 -0.79
N THR A 54 5.46 -16.77 0.05
CA THR A 54 5.31 -18.00 0.82
C THR A 54 5.40 -17.68 2.30
N SER A 55 4.37 -18.04 3.03
CA SER A 55 4.24 -17.81 4.48
C SER A 55 4.12 -19.14 5.20
N GLN A 56 4.85 -19.30 6.28
CA GLN A 56 4.84 -20.50 7.10
C GLN A 56 5.05 -20.19 8.58
N LYS A 57 4.51 -21.06 9.43
CA LYS A 57 4.83 -21.05 10.84
C LYS A 57 6.25 -21.58 11.04
N ASN A 58 7.04 -20.94 11.88
CA ASN A 58 8.39 -21.42 12.16
C ASN A 58 8.34 -22.52 13.24
N PRO A 59 8.65 -23.79 12.90
CA PRO A 59 8.55 -24.88 13.85
C PRO A 59 9.68 -24.89 14.89
N PHE A 60 10.76 -24.10 14.66
CA PHE A 60 11.98 -24.14 15.48
C PHE A 60 12.16 -22.91 16.38
N SER A 61 11.24 -22.01 16.42
CA SER A 61 11.32 -20.83 17.26
C SER A 61 10.01 -20.60 18.03
N ASP A 62 10.05 -19.73 18.95
CA ASP A 62 9.05 -19.19 19.87
C ASP A 62 7.68 -18.80 19.26
N GLY A 63 7.24 -19.44 18.18
CA GLY A 63 5.96 -19.21 17.53
C GLY A 63 5.95 -18.08 16.50
N THR A 64 7.11 -17.54 16.11
CA THR A 64 7.16 -16.48 15.09
C THR A 64 6.87 -17.02 13.70
N ASN A 65 5.85 -16.46 13.05
CA ASN A 65 5.53 -16.76 11.66
C ASN A 65 6.46 -15.99 10.71
N ARG A 66 6.80 -16.60 9.57
CA ARG A 66 7.66 -16.00 8.56
C ARG A 66 7.00 -15.96 7.21
N SER A 67 7.25 -14.87 6.48
CA SER A 67 6.84 -14.74 5.08
C SER A 67 8.02 -14.29 4.22
N TYR A 68 8.19 -14.98 3.10
CA TYR A 68 9.19 -14.65 2.09
C TYR A 68 8.48 -14.16 0.85
N CYS A 69 8.95 -13.05 0.29
CA CYS A 69 8.35 -12.44 -0.89
C CYS A 69 9.37 -12.19 -1.98
N LEU A 70 8.94 -12.48 -3.21
CA LEU A 70 9.63 -12.07 -4.42
C LEU A 70 8.75 -11.05 -5.15
N GLY A 71 9.22 -9.81 -5.29
CA GLY A 71 8.55 -8.76 -6.05
C GLY A 71 9.21 -8.55 -7.41
N ILE A 72 8.42 -8.64 -8.47
CA ILE A 72 8.86 -8.44 -9.85
C ILE A 72 8.13 -7.22 -10.40
N LEU A 73 8.86 -6.16 -10.79
CA LEU A 73 8.30 -4.98 -11.41
C LEU A 73 7.63 -5.34 -12.73
N LEU A 74 6.33 -5.05 -12.85
CA LEU A 74 5.58 -5.26 -14.07
C LEU A 74 5.77 -4.08 -15.03
N ASN A 75 6.35 -4.38 -16.16
CA ASN A 75 6.48 -3.50 -17.33
C ASN A 75 6.23 -4.29 -18.60
N SER A 76 6.29 -3.65 -19.74
CA SER A 76 6.07 -4.30 -21.05
C SER A 76 7.01 -5.51 -21.30
N THR A 77 8.22 -5.46 -20.80
CA THR A 77 9.21 -6.54 -20.96
C THR A 77 8.92 -7.70 -20.03
N SER A 78 8.63 -7.44 -18.73
CA SER A 78 8.32 -8.50 -17.77
C SER A 78 7.01 -9.21 -18.09
N LEU A 79 5.98 -8.47 -18.56
CA LEU A 79 4.69 -9.04 -18.98
C LEU A 79 4.79 -9.95 -20.24
N LYS A 80 5.79 -9.74 -21.09
CA LYS A 80 6.07 -10.65 -22.21
C LYS A 80 6.72 -11.96 -21.76
N LYS A 81 7.51 -11.90 -20.68
CA LYS A 81 8.25 -13.07 -20.17
C LYS A 81 7.48 -13.87 -19.14
N ILE A 82 6.60 -13.23 -18.39
CA ILE A 82 5.86 -13.86 -17.28
C ILE A 82 4.39 -14.00 -17.70
N THR A 83 4.10 -15.06 -18.43
CA THR A 83 2.76 -15.29 -19.01
C THR A 83 1.67 -15.46 -17.96
N PHE A 84 1.98 -16.11 -16.82
CA PHE A 84 1.02 -16.32 -15.74
C PHE A 84 0.62 -15.03 -14.99
N ALA A 85 1.38 -13.92 -15.12
CA ALA A 85 0.99 -12.63 -14.56
C ALA A 85 -0.32 -12.07 -15.16
N LYS A 86 -0.74 -12.60 -16.31
CA LYS A 86 -2.01 -12.25 -16.97
C LYS A 86 -3.19 -13.14 -16.56
N SER A 87 -2.97 -14.07 -15.65
CA SER A 87 -4.00 -15.00 -15.20
C SER A 87 -5.04 -14.28 -14.34
N ASP A 88 -6.32 -14.49 -14.62
CA ASP A 88 -7.46 -13.97 -13.85
C ASP A 88 -7.48 -14.49 -12.39
N ARG A 89 -6.70 -15.54 -12.09
CA ARG A 89 -6.53 -16.06 -10.73
C ARG A 89 -5.70 -15.14 -9.84
N ILE A 90 -4.86 -14.28 -10.43
CA ILE A 90 -4.01 -13.35 -9.66
C ILE A 90 -4.74 -12.02 -9.52
N LYS A 91 -5.13 -11.71 -8.29
CA LYS A 91 -5.87 -10.49 -8.00
C LYS A 91 -4.95 -9.27 -8.03
N THR A 92 -5.41 -8.20 -8.67
CA THR A 92 -4.78 -6.87 -8.59
C THR A 92 -5.33 -6.13 -7.37
N VAL A 93 -4.44 -5.65 -6.51
CA VAL A 93 -4.79 -4.96 -5.27
C VAL A 93 -4.03 -3.65 -5.19
N ASN A 94 -4.74 -2.55 -4.91
CA ASN A 94 -4.12 -1.28 -4.58
C ASN A 94 -3.51 -1.36 -3.18
N VAL A 95 -2.23 -1.05 -3.08
CA VAL A 95 -1.47 -1.09 -1.83
C VAL A 95 -0.77 0.24 -1.56
N GLY A 96 -0.55 0.53 -0.29
CA GLY A 96 0.36 1.57 0.17
C GLY A 96 1.68 0.99 0.66
N VAL A 97 2.54 1.83 1.21
CA VAL A 97 3.73 1.41 1.94
C VAL A 97 3.38 1.30 3.43
N THR A 98 3.02 2.41 4.04
CA THR A 98 2.55 2.48 5.43
C THR A 98 1.20 3.19 5.49
N CYS A 99 0.45 3.00 6.57
CA CYS A 99 -0.86 3.61 6.74
C CYS A 99 -0.79 5.14 6.83
N GLU A 100 0.25 5.66 7.47
CA GLU A 100 0.46 7.09 7.73
C GLU A 100 0.60 7.91 6.44
N PHE A 101 1.28 7.34 5.45
CA PHE A 101 1.55 8.00 4.17
C PHE A 101 0.67 7.49 3.01
N CYS A 102 -0.35 6.68 3.31
CA CYS A 102 -1.18 6.04 2.31
C CYS A 102 -2.27 6.97 1.76
N SER A 103 -2.31 7.14 0.44
CA SER A 103 -3.32 7.93 -0.27
C SER A 103 -4.63 7.19 -0.55
N ILE A 104 -4.76 5.92 -0.17
CA ILE A 104 -5.99 5.14 -0.37
C ILE A 104 -7.04 5.61 0.62
N PRO A 105 -8.20 6.21 0.20
CA PRO A 105 -9.13 6.82 1.14
C PRO A 105 -9.83 5.78 2.02
N ASN A 106 -10.62 4.91 1.47
CA ASN A 106 -11.46 3.96 2.20
C ASN A 106 -10.76 2.60 2.32
N CYS A 107 -9.89 2.46 3.33
CA CYS A 107 -9.15 1.22 3.55
C CYS A 107 -9.67 0.49 4.79
N GLU A 108 -10.35 -0.65 4.58
CA GLU A 108 -10.94 -1.46 5.65
C GLU A 108 -9.92 -2.06 6.62
N VAL A 109 -8.69 -2.28 6.14
CA VAL A 109 -7.61 -2.87 6.96
C VAL A 109 -6.63 -1.84 7.51
N ARG A 110 -6.99 -0.56 7.47
CA ARG A 110 -6.17 0.54 7.98
C ARG A 110 -5.94 0.41 9.49
N GLN A 111 -4.73 0.71 9.94
CA GLN A 111 -4.34 0.60 11.35
C GLN A 111 -4.24 1.94 12.06
N THR A 112 -3.97 3.01 11.32
CA THR A 112 -3.77 4.35 11.86
C THR A 112 -4.27 5.39 10.87
N PRO A 113 -4.65 6.60 11.31
CA PRO A 113 -5.10 7.66 10.42
C PRO A 113 -4.08 7.99 9.32
N PRO A 114 -4.52 8.30 8.09
CA PRO A 114 -3.66 8.63 6.97
C PRO A 114 -3.22 10.10 7.07
N LEU A 115 -2.26 10.40 7.91
CA LEU A 115 -1.79 11.77 8.21
C LEU A 115 -1.53 12.61 6.96
N ARG A 116 -0.97 12.00 5.92
CA ARG A 116 -0.74 12.68 4.65
C ARG A 116 -2.05 13.07 3.96
N LEU A 117 -3.01 12.17 3.87
CA LEU A 117 -4.30 12.41 3.24
C LEU A 117 -5.11 13.47 4.01
N GLU A 118 -5.10 13.41 5.34
CA GLU A 118 -5.74 14.40 6.19
C GLU A 118 -5.15 15.79 6.00
N LYS A 119 -3.82 15.88 5.93
CA LYS A 119 -3.14 17.15 5.65
C LYS A 119 -3.46 17.69 4.25
N GLU A 120 -3.54 16.84 3.25
CA GLU A 120 -3.91 17.23 1.89
C GLU A 120 -5.35 17.78 1.86
N ILE A 121 -6.30 17.06 2.48
CA ILE A 121 -7.72 17.49 2.59
C ILE A 121 -7.82 18.82 3.35
N PHE A 122 -7.13 18.96 4.46
CA PHE A 122 -7.10 20.20 5.24
C PHE A 122 -6.59 21.39 4.39
N ASN A 123 -5.48 21.20 3.68
CA ASN A 123 -4.89 22.23 2.84
C ASN A 123 -5.82 22.64 1.68
N GLU A 124 -6.53 21.67 1.07
CA GLU A 124 -7.50 21.97 0.03
C GLU A 124 -8.71 22.77 0.56
N ASN A 125 -9.22 22.40 1.74
CA ASN A 125 -10.32 23.12 2.38
C ASN A 125 -9.90 24.55 2.75
N MET A 126 -8.69 24.73 3.28
CA MET A 126 -8.11 26.06 3.55
C MET A 126 -8.04 26.92 2.28
N LYS A 127 -7.54 26.35 1.17
CA LYS A 127 -7.49 27.09 -0.12
C LYS A 127 -8.87 27.49 -0.60
N LYS A 128 -9.87 26.62 -0.49
CA LYS A 128 -11.27 26.93 -0.85
C LYS A 128 -11.83 28.07 0.00
N SER A 129 -11.61 28.02 1.32
CA SER A 129 -12.06 29.08 2.24
C SER A 129 -11.42 30.44 1.93
N ILE A 130 -10.12 30.48 1.64
CA ILE A 130 -9.42 31.69 1.26
C ILE A 130 -9.98 32.28 -0.06
N LEU A 131 -10.30 31.41 -1.04
CA LEU A 131 -10.90 31.84 -2.30
C LEU A 131 -12.30 32.44 -2.11
N MET A 132 -13.10 31.86 -1.21
CA MET A 132 -14.43 32.41 -0.86
C MET A 132 -14.31 33.81 -0.23
N ILE A 133 -13.43 33.96 0.77
CA ILE A 133 -13.20 35.25 1.42
C ILE A 133 -12.71 36.33 0.41
N LYS A 134 -11.82 35.96 -0.50
CA LYS A 134 -11.36 36.87 -1.55
C LYS A 134 -12.49 37.33 -2.47
N LYS A 135 -13.39 36.44 -2.86
CA LYS A 135 -14.58 36.76 -3.65
C LYS A 135 -15.49 37.73 -2.94
N ASP A 136 -15.77 37.46 -1.64
CA ASP A 136 -16.62 38.35 -0.84
C ASP A 136 -16.03 39.71 -0.63
N MET A 137 -14.70 39.83 -0.44
CA MET A 137 -13.99 41.10 -0.34
C MET A 137 -14.03 41.88 -1.64
N MET A 138 -13.84 41.27 -2.80
CA MET A 138 -13.94 41.92 -4.10
C MET A 138 -15.34 42.47 -4.34
N TRP A 139 -16.39 41.72 -4.00
CA TRP A 139 -17.77 42.19 -4.14
C TRP A 139 -18.08 43.40 -3.26
N ILE A 140 -17.46 43.51 -2.07
CA ILE A 140 -17.62 44.67 -1.18
C ILE A 140 -16.90 45.92 -1.74
N LEU A 141 -15.76 45.73 -2.42
CA LEU A 141 -14.96 46.84 -2.98
C LEU A 141 -15.52 47.40 -4.29
N GLU A 142 -16.37 46.67 -4.99
CA GLU A 142 -17.03 47.06 -6.24
C GLU A 142 -18.39 47.78 -6.01
N ARG A 143 -18.78 48.02 -4.77
CA ARG A 143 -19.94 48.82 -4.37
C ARG A 143 -19.57 50.20 -3.87
#